data_6c139e0c7d9716f688094dd4da783b3f
#
_entry.id   6c139e0c7d9716f688094dd4da783b3f
#
_cell.length_a   1.000
_cell.length_b   1.000
_cell.length_c   1.000
_cell.angle_alpha   90.00
_cell.angle_beta   90.00
_cell.angle_gamma   90.00
#
_symmetry.space_group_name_H-M   'P 1'
#
loop_
_entity.id
_entity.type
_entity.pdbx_description
1 polymer ?
#
loop_
_entity_poly.entity_id
_entity_poly.type
_entity_poly.pdbx_seq_one_letter_code
_entity_poly.pdbx_strand_id
1 'polypeptide(L)'
;SFIFLGEIAAHQLGMPLETAVNTVFGPLGMHDTMFNPPKEKYAFAATEIRPGQSLPVCGTVHDERAEQLGGVAGHAGLFSTVDDMGRFARAILLGHEALPEKWVARSCENQTARLNSNRALGWIVYRAQEGGNIVGHTGFTGTSLWMNAKDQRYCVLLTNRVHPTRANNALGQIREELFQIVFDA
;
A
#
# COMPACT_ATOMS: atom_id res chain seq x y z
N SER A 1 -10.18 -10.56 7.40
CA SER A 1 -8.87 -10.63 6.76
C SER A 1 -8.95 -10.03 5.35
N PHE A 2 -7.94 -9.29 4.91
CA PHE A 2 -7.87 -8.70 3.56
C PHE A 2 -7.83 -9.76 2.44
N ILE A 3 -7.38 -10.99 2.72
CA ILE A 3 -7.48 -12.11 1.78
C ILE A 3 -8.95 -12.33 1.40
N PHE A 4 -9.82 -12.51 2.38
CA PHE A 4 -11.26 -12.69 2.12
C PHE A 4 -11.90 -11.47 1.46
N LEU A 5 -11.46 -10.26 1.81
CA LEU A 5 -11.97 -9.05 1.17
C LEU A 5 -11.63 -9.04 -0.33
N GLY A 6 -10.43 -9.47 -0.71
CA GLY A 6 -10.04 -9.62 -2.12
C GLY A 6 -10.92 -10.62 -2.86
N GLU A 7 -11.16 -11.79 -2.25
CA GLU A 7 -12.03 -12.82 -2.83
C GLU A 7 -13.48 -12.35 -2.97
N ILE A 8 -14.02 -11.68 -1.95
CA ILE A 8 -15.36 -11.10 -1.99
C ILE A 8 -15.47 -10.04 -3.10
N ALA A 9 -14.47 -9.17 -3.22
CA ALA A 9 -14.46 -8.15 -4.26
C ALA A 9 -14.43 -8.78 -5.67
N ALA A 10 -13.58 -9.76 -5.91
CA ALA A 10 -13.51 -10.49 -7.17
C ALA A 10 -14.83 -11.18 -7.50
N HIS A 11 -15.45 -11.84 -6.51
CA HIS A 11 -16.74 -12.51 -6.67
C HIS A 11 -17.87 -11.51 -6.99
N GLN A 12 -17.96 -10.39 -6.26
CA GLN A 12 -19.00 -9.39 -6.46
C GLN A 12 -18.88 -8.68 -7.81
N LEU A 13 -17.65 -8.49 -8.30
CA LEU A 13 -17.39 -7.87 -9.60
C LEU A 13 -17.43 -8.86 -10.77
N GLY A 14 -17.52 -10.17 -10.50
CA GLY A 14 -17.55 -11.21 -11.51
C GLY A 14 -16.25 -11.29 -12.33
N MET A 15 -15.13 -10.89 -11.76
CA MET A 15 -13.82 -10.87 -12.44
C MET A 15 -12.67 -11.17 -11.47
N PRO A 16 -11.51 -11.66 -11.96
CA PRO A 16 -10.33 -11.86 -11.12
C PRO A 16 -9.90 -10.57 -10.39
N LEU A 17 -9.36 -10.69 -9.18
CA LEU A 17 -8.91 -9.56 -8.37
C LEU A 17 -7.89 -8.68 -9.13
N GLU A 18 -6.99 -9.29 -9.87
CA GLU A 18 -6.01 -8.60 -10.72
C GLU A 18 -6.69 -7.68 -11.76
N THR A 19 -7.75 -8.16 -12.40
CA THR A 19 -8.56 -7.37 -13.33
C THR A 19 -9.33 -6.27 -12.59
N ALA A 20 -9.91 -6.60 -11.43
CA ALA A 20 -10.69 -5.66 -10.62
C ALA A 20 -9.85 -4.45 -10.17
N VAL A 21 -8.61 -4.65 -9.70
CA VAL A 21 -7.75 -3.53 -9.29
C VAL A 21 -7.34 -2.66 -10.48
N ASN A 22 -7.20 -3.22 -11.67
CA ASN A 22 -6.85 -2.48 -12.89
C ASN A 22 -7.99 -1.54 -13.34
N THR A 23 -9.25 -1.81 -12.97
CA THR A 23 -10.35 -0.86 -13.22
C THR A 23 -10.20 0.45 -12.44
N VAL A 24 -9.44 0.43 -11.35
CA VAL A 24 -9.10 1.61 -10.56
C VAL A 24 -7.76 2.21 -11.02
N PHE A 25 -6.71 1.39 -11.14
CA PHE A 25 -5.36 1.88 -11.43
C PHE A 25 -5.19 2.41 -12.85
N GLY A 26 -5.87 1.80 -13.83
CA GLY A 26 -5.81 2.24 -15.23
C GLY A 26 -6.22 3.70 -15.41
N PRO A 27 -7.44 4.11 -14.98
CA PRO A 27 -7.87 5.51 -15.04
C PRO A 27 -6.97 6.48 -14.27
N LEU A 28 -6.29 6.03 -13.20
CA LEU A 28 -5.33 6.85 -12.45
C LEU A 28 -3.97 7.00 -13.15
N GLY A 29 -3.76 6.31 -14.28
CA GLY A 29 -2.50 6.31 -15.01
C GLY A 29 -1.37 5.53 -14.29
N MET A 30 -1.74 4.58 -13.41
CA MET A 30 -0.79 3.75 -12.65
C MET A 30 -0.39 2.51 -13.46
N HIS A 31 0.34 2.74 -14.55
CA HIS A 31 0.66 1.68 -15.53
C HIS A 31 1.76 0.71 -15.08
N ASP A 32 2.54 1.09 -14.07
CA ASP A 32 3.59 0.27 -13.48
C ASP A 32 3.17 -0.34 -12.12
N THR A 33 1.84 -0.38 -11.86
CA THR A 33 1.27 -0.99 -10.66
C THR A 33 0.48 -2.23 -11.06
N MET A 34 0.98 -3.41 -10.64
CA MET A 34 0.38 -4.69 -11.03
C MET A 34 0.78 -5.83 -10.11
N PHE A 35 0.00 -6.91 -10.15
CA PHE A 35 0.43 -8.22 -9.64
C PHE A 35 1.35 -8.91 -10.66
N ASN A 36 2.23 -9.78 -10.18
CA ASN A 36 3.09 -10.63 -11.01
C ASN A 36 3.73 -9.90 -12.22
N PRO A 37 4.45 -8.80 -12.02
CA PRO A 37 5.02 -8.04 -13.13
C PRO A 37 6.02 -8.88 -13.94
N PRO A 38 6.12 -8.68 -15.26
CA PRO A 38 7.07 -9.39 -16.10
C PRO A 38 8.51 -9.05 -15.70
N LYS A 39 9.27 -10.09 -15.32
CA LYS A 39 10.61 -9.92 -14.71
C LYS A 39 11.65 -9.33 -15.66
N GLU A 40 11.47 -9.55 -16.95
CA GLU A 40 12.33 -9.03 -18.00
C GLU A 40 12.12 -7.53 -18.28
N LYS A 41 10.99 -6.99 -17.86
CA LYS A 41 10.60 -5.61 -18.20
C LYS A 41 11.01 -4.61 -17.11
N TYR A 42 11.11 -5.05 -15.86
CA TYR A 42 11.30 -4.16 -14.73
C TYR A 42 12.52 -4.53 -13.89
N ALA A 43 13.14 -3.51 -13.28
CA ALA A 43 14.09 -3.70 -12.20
C ALA A 43 13.34 -3.78 -10.86
N PHE A 44 13.63 -4.80 -10.06
CA PHE A 44 12.98 -5.03 -8.77
C PHE A 44 13.94 -4.86 -7.61
N ALA A 45 13.45 -4.28 -6.52
CA ALA A 45 14.15 -4.37 -5.24
C ALA A 45 14.11 -5.82 -4.73
N ALA A 46 15.28 -6.45 -4.62
CA ALA A 46 15.38 -7.79 -4.06
C ALA A 46 15.02 -7.78 -2.56
N THR A 47 14.24 -8.75 -2.11
CA THR A 47 13.82 -8.88 -0.72
C THR A 47 14.77 -9.81 0.05
N GLU A 48 14.33 -10.67 0.92
CA GLU A 48 15.22 -11.48 1.76
C GLU A 48 15.78 -12.70 1.03
N ILE A 49 16.88 -13.21 1.57
CA ILE A 49 17.39 -14.55 1.25
C ILE A 49 16.69 -15.52 2.20
N ARG A 50 15.80 -16.34 1.66
CA ARG A 50 15.04 -17.31 2.46
C ARG A 50 15.93 -18.48 2.91
N PRO A 51 15.61 -19.15 4.03
CA PRO A 51 16.35 -20.33 4.47
C PRO A 51 16.51 -21.37 3.35
N GLY A 52 17.74 -21.82 3.14
CA GLY A 52 18.07 -22.79 2.08
C GLY A 52 18.23 -22.22 0.67
N GLN A 53 18.08 -20.92 0.50
CA GLN A 53 18.33 -20.24 -0.78
C GLN A 53 19.67 -19.50 -0.74
N SER A 54 20.34 -19.41 -1.89
CA SER A 54 21.59 -18.64 -2.07
C SER A 54 21.35 -17.26 -2.68
N LEU A 55 20.18 -17.01 -3.26
CA LEU A 55 19.81 -15.76 -3.89
C LEU A 55 18.56 -15.16 -3.22
N PRO A 56 18.47 -13.82 -3.17
CA PRO A 56 17.31 -13.17 -2.62
C PRO A 56 16.08 -13.33 -3.51
N VAL A 57 14.89 -13.29 -2.92
CA VAL A 57 13.62 -13.23 -3.63
C VAL A 57 13.56 -11.90 -4.38
N CYS A 58 13.36 -11.94 -5.70
CA CYS A 58 13.33 -10.77 -6.56
C CYS A 58 12.25 -10.93 -7.64
N GLY A 59 11.44 -9.89 -7.87
CA GLY A 59 10.34 -9.90 -8.84
C GLY A 59 9.23 -10.93 -8.54
N THR A 60 9.16 -11.41 -7.30
CA THR A 60 8.11 -12.28 -6.77
C THR A 60 7.64 -11.72 -5.45
N VAL A 61 6.35 -11.85 -5.14
CA VAL A 61 5.81 -11.35 -3.87
C VAL A 61 6.54 -11.96 -2.68
N HIS A 62 6.89 -11.10 -1.71
CA HIS A 62 7.62 -11.54 -0.51
C HIS A 62 6.74 -12.36 0.46
N ASP A 63 5.46 -11.99 0.58
CA ASP A 63 4.52 -12.69 1.46
C ASP A 63 4.28 -14.12 1.00
N GLU A 64 4.60 -15.10 1.86
CA GLU A 64 4.56 -16.52 1.53
C GLU A 64 3.13 -17.01 1.24
N ARG A 65 2.12 -16.41 1.89
CA ARG A 65 0.71 -16.80 1.65
C ARG A 65 0.21 -16.25 0.33
N ALA A 66 0.57 -15.00 0.01
CA ALA A 66 0.24 -14.44 -1.29
C ALA A 66 0.93 -15.22 -2.43
N GLU A 67 2.17 -15.65 -2.23
CA GLU A 67 2.90 -16.51 -3.19
C GLU A 67 2.18 -17.84 -3.40
N GLN A 68 1.74 -18.51 -2.33
CA GLN A 68 0.94 -19.75 -2.41
C GLN A 68 -0.41 -19.56 -3.12
N LEU A 69 -0.97 -18.34 -3.09
CA LEU A 69 -2.17 -17.95 -3.82
C LEU A 69 -1.89 -17.47 -5.26
N GLY A 70 -0.70 -17.78 -5.80
CA GLY A 70 -0.34 -17.39 -7.16
C GLY A 70 0.13 -15.94 -7.31
N GLY A 71 0.49 -15.28 -6.22
CA GLY A 71 1.01 -13.90 -6.22
C GLY A 71 -0.08 -12.82 -6.21
N VAL A 72 -1.36 -13.18 -6.27
CA VAL A 72 -2.50 -12.27 -6.30
C VAL A 72 -3.34 -12.46 -5.04
N ALA A 73 -3.30 -11.52 -4.11
CA ALA A 73 -4.09 -11.59 -2.89
C ALA A 73 -4.47 -10.20 -2.36
N GLY A 74 -5.61 -10.10 -1.67
CA GLY A 74 -6.11 -8.81 -1.16
C GLY A 74 -5.24 -8.15 -0.09
N HIS A 75 -4.22 -8.84 0.45
CA HIS A 75 -3.32 -8.32 1.49
C HIS A 75 -1.90 -8.06 1.02
N ALA A 76 -1.47 -8.65 -0.10
CA ALA A 76 -0.12 -8.53 -0.63
C ALA A 76 -0.06 -8.96 -2.10
N GLY A 77 1.03 -8.62 -2.81
CA GLY A 77 1.30 -9.05 -4.17
C GLY A 77 1.45 -7.94 -5.19
N LEU A 78 0.92 -6.74 -4.91
CA LEU A 78 1.10 -5.59 -5.80
C LEU A 78 2.56 -5.10 -5.79
N PHE A 79 3.09 -4.87 -6.97
CA PHE A 79 4.30 -4.12 -7.23
C PHE A 79 3.92 -2.73 -7.76
N SER A 80 4.72 -1.73 -7.45
CA SER A 80 4.45 -0.36 -7.88
C SER A 80 5.74 0.46 -7.94
N THR A 81 5.64 1.69 -8.40
CA THR A 81 6.69 2.70 -8.43
C THR A 81 6.33 3.87 -7.53
N VAL A 82 7.31 4.74 -7.21
CA VAL A 82 7.05 5.97 -6.45
C VAL A 82 6.13 6.91 -7.20
N ASP A 83 6.23 6.96 -8.53
CA ASP A 83 5.40 7.81 -9.39
C ASP A 83 3.94 7.37 -9.37
N ASP A 84 3.67 6.06 -9.51
CA ASP A 84 2.31 5.53 -9.45
C ASP A 84 1.69 5.70 -8.06
N MET A 85 2.47 5.45 -6.99
CA MET A 85 2.00 5.73 -5.64
C MET A 85 1.72 7.22 -5.40
N GLY A 86 2.48 8.10 -6.03
CA GLY A 86 2.20 9.54 -6.03
C GLY A 86 0.91 9.90 -6.78
N ARG A 87 0.61 9.23 -7.92
CA ARG A 87 -0.66 9.39 -8.64
C ARG A 87 -1.84 8.95 -7.78
N PHE A 88 -1.71 7.79 -7.12
CA PHE A 88 -2.72 7.29 -6.20
C PHE A 88 -2.98 8.26 -5.04
N ALA A 89 -1.92 8.72 -4.38
CA ALA A 89 -2.05 9.67 -3.27
C ALA A 89 -2.74 10.97 -3.70
N ARG A 90 -2.35 11.54 -4.85
CA ARG A 90 -3.01 12.74 -5.39
C ARG A 90 -4.48 12.51 -5.74
N ALA A 91 -4.81 11.35 -6.30
CA ALA A 91 -6.21 11.00 -6.61
C ALA A 91 -7.07 10.95 -5.34
N ILE A 92 -6.53 10.40 -4.24
CA ILE A 92 -7.19 10.39 -2.93
C ILE A 92 -7.36 11.81 -2.36
N LEU A 93 -6.31 12.66 -2.47
CA LEU A 93 -6.29 13.98 -1.82
C LEU A 93 -7.01 15.06 -2.61
N LEU A 94 -6.93 15.02 -3.93
CA LEU A 94 -7.44 16.07 -4.82
C LEU A 94 -8.74 15.67 -5.50
N GLY A 95 -9.15 14.42 -5.35
CA GLY A 95 -10.30 13.84 -6.05
C GLY A 95 -9.94 13.33 -7.45
N HIS A 96 -10.61 12.29 -7.88
CA HIS A 96 -10.53 11.72 -9.21
C HIS A 96 -11.83 10.99 -9.55
N GLU A 97 -12.29 11.05 -10.80
CA GLU A 97 -13.57 10.46 -11.23
C GLU A 97 -13.67 8.95 -10.98
N ALA A 98 -12.54 8.24 -11.06
CA ALA A 98 -12.47 6.80 -10.73
C ALA A 98 -12.60 6.48 -9.23
N LEU A 99 -12.53 7.49 -8.36
CA LEU A 99 -12.59 7.36 -6.90
C LEU A 99 -13.71 8.25 -6.35
N PRO A 100 -14.93 7.73 -6.17
CA PRO A 100 -16.05 8.51 -5.67
C PRO A 100 -15.74 9.16 -4.31
N GLU A 101 -15.82 10.48 -4.22
CA GLU A 101 -15.44 11.32 -3.07
C GLU A 101 -16.04 10.81 -1.76
N LYS A 102 -17.31 10.43 -1.77
CA LYS A 102 -17.99 9.87 -0.59
C LYS A 102 -17.25 8.65 0.00
N TRP A 103 -16.74 7.77 -0.86
CA TRP A 103 -16.06 6.57 -0.41
C TRP A 103 -14.62 6.87 0.02
N VAL A 104 -13.95 7.79 -0.66
CA VAL A 104 -12.63 8.28 -0.26
C VAL A 104 -12.70 8.90 1.13
N ALA A 105 -13.62 9.86 1.35
CA ALA A 105 -13.81 10.49 2.66
C ALA A 105 -14.08 9.45 3.75
N ARG A 106 -15.05 8.55 3.52
CA ARG A 106 -15.35 7.48 4.48
C ARG A 106 -14.18 6.54 4.75
N SER A 107 -13.34 6.26 3.74
CA SER A 107 -12.18 5.40 3.92
C SER A 107 -11.13 6.00 4.86
N CYS A 108 -11.07 7.32 4.98
CA CYS A 108 -10.13 8.05 5.83
C CYS A 108 -10.67 8.34 7.25
N GLU A 109 -11.94 8.03 7.52
CA GLU A 109 -12.55 8.19 8.84
C GLU A 109 -12.11 7.06 9.79
N ASN A 110 -11.87 7.38 11.07
CA ASN A 110 -11.61 6.35 12.07
C ASN A 110 -12.88 5.53 12.35
N GLN A 111 -12.90 4.30 11.89
CA GLN A 111 -14.02 3.36 12.06
C GLN A 111 -14.01 2.64 13.43
N THR A 112 -12.91 2.72 14.17
CA THR A 112 -12.68 1.94 15.40
C THR A 112 -12.42 2.80 16.63
N ALA A 113 -12.75 4.09 16.59
CA ALA A 113 -12.54 5.03 17.70
C ALA A 113 -13.24 4.55 18.98
N ARG A 114 -14.43 3.96 18.88
CA ARG A 114 -15.18 3.40 20.02
C ARG A 114 -14.49 2.20 20.69
N LEU A 115 -13.53 1.59 20.00
CA LEU A 115 -12.73 0.46 20.49
C LEU A 115 -11.34 0.90 20.95
N ASN A 116 -11.13 2.20 21.18
CA ASN A 116 -9.82 2.79 21.50
C ASN A 116 -8.74 2.38 20.47
N SER A 117 -9.11 2.37 19.19
CA SER A 117 -8.24 2.00 18.07
C SER A 117 -8.28 3.07 17.00
N ASN A 118 -7.29 3.05 16.12
CA ASN A 118 -7.06 4.07 15.11
C ASN A 118 -7.11 3.48 13.69
N ARG A 119 -8.11 2.64 13.41
CA ARG A 119 -8.29 2.02 12.09
C ARG A 119 -9.38 2.69 11.28
N ALA A 120 -9.06 3.02 10.05
CA ALA A 120 -9.96 3.43 9.01
C ALA A 120 -10.17 2.26 8.00
N LEU A 121 -10.85 2.47 6.88
CA LEU A 121 -11.05 1.41 5.88
C LEU A 121 -9.79 1.24 5.03
N GLY A 122 -8.96 0.27 5.41
CA GLY A 122 -7.67 0.00 4.76
C GLY A 122 -6.51 0.88 5.26
N TRP A 123 -6.75 1.85 6.15
CA TRP A 123 -5.74 2.76 6.64
C TRP A 123 -5.55 2.68 8.17
N ILE A 124 -4.40 3.16 8.61
CA ILE A 124 -4.14 3.55 10.00
C ILE A 124 -4.36 5.06 10.07
N VAL A 125 -5.07 5.52 11.09
CA VAL A 125 -5.15 6.95 11.43
C VAL A 125 -3.95 7.28 12.31
N TYR A 126 -2.97 7.96 11.77
CA TYR A 126 -1.77 8.37 12.50
C TYR A 126 -2.01 9.60 13.36
N ARG A 127 -2.84 10.52 12.86
CA ARG A 127 -3.27 11.71 13.61
C ARG A 127 -4.71 12.06 13.25
N ALA A 128 -5.56 12.16 14.28
CA ALA A 128 -6.89 12.72 14.14
C ALA A 128 -6.81 14.24 14.25
N GLN A 129 -7.40 14.96 13.30
CA GLN A 129 -7.43 16.42 13.30
C GLN A 129 -8.67 16.96 12.61
N GLU A 130 -9.05 18.18 12.95
CA GLU A 130 -10.13 18.88 12.25
C GLU A 130 -9.70 19.20 10.80
N GLY A 131 -10.62 19.00 9.85
CA GLY A 131 -10.38 19.20 8.43
C GLY A 131 -9.79 17.99 7.69
N GLY A 132 -9.61 16.86 8.40
CA GLY A 132 -9.18 15.58 7.80
C GLY A 132 -8.03 14.91 8.52
N ASN A 133 -8.14 13.62 8.69
CA ASN A 133 -7.13 12.80 9.37
C ASN A 133 -5.85 12.66 8.54
N ILE A 134 -4.71 12.50 9.22
CA ILE A 134 -3.53 11.94 8.57
C ILE A 134 -3.67 10.43 8.61
N VAL A 135 -3.80 9.83 7.44
CA VAL A 135 -3.97 8.40 7.26
C VAL A 135 -2.83 7.80 6.44
N GLY A 136 -2.60 6.52 6.60
CA GLY A 136 -1.57 5.84 5.83
C GLY A 136 -1.51 4.36 6.15
N HIS A 137 -0.56 3.68 5.54
CA HIS A 137 -0.24 2.29 5.87
C HIS A 137 1.24 2.00 5.63
N THR A 138 1.76 1.03 6.36
CA THR A 138 3.12 0.53 6.20
C THR A 138 3.11 -0.87 5.62
N GLY A 139 4.05 -1.17 4.73
CA GLY A 139 4.31 -2.52 4.24
C GLY A 139 5.39 -3.22 5.05
N PHE A 140 5.26 -4.54 5.18
CA PHE A 140 6.21 -5.37 5.91
C PHE A 140 7.63 -5.30 5.31
N THR A 141 7.72 -5.25 3.99
CA THR A 141 8.99 -5.19 3.26
C THR A 141 9.73 -3.87 3.38
N GLY A 142 9.05 -2.80 3.84
CA GLY A 142 9.69 -1.50 4.08
C GLY A 142 9.01 -0.33 3.38
N THR A 143 7.88 -0.54 2.73
CA THR A 143 7.12 0.51 2.06
C THR A 143 6.22 1.27 3.02
N SER A 144 5.89 2.52 2.70
CA SER A 144 4.92 3.33 3.45
C SER A 144 4.28 4.37 2.56
N LEU A 145 3.03 4.67 2.84
CA LEU A 145 2.29 5.80 2.29
C LEU A 145 1.57 6.51 3.43
N TRP A 146 1.72 7.83 3.52
CA TRP A 146 0.96 8.70 4.41
C TRP A 146 0.35 9.84 3.63
N MET A 147 -0.86 10.24 4.00
CA MET A 147 -1.63 11.29 3.34
C MET A 147 -2.31 12.18 4.37
N ASN A 148 -2.25 13.49 4.17
CA ASN A 148 -2.92 14.51 4.97
C ASN A 148 -3.92 15.24 4.07
N ALA A 149 -5.20 14.94 4.23
CA ALA A 149 -6.26 15.54 3.43
C ALA A 149 -6.41 17.04 3.67
N LYS A 150 -6.17 17.52 4.89
CA LYS A 150 -6.29 18.94 5.26
C LYS A 150 -5.29 19.81 4.49
N ASP A 151 -4.03 19.39 4.46
CA ASP A 151 -2.94 20.18 3.89
C ASP A 151 -2.58 19.71 2.46
N GLN A 152 -3.29 18.70 1.94
CA GLN A 152 -3.03 18.07 0.64
C GLN A 152 -1.59 17.60 0.47
N ARG A 153 -0.96 17.17 1.58
CA ARG A 153 0.41 16.62 1.60
C ARG A 153 0.37 15.11 1.66
N TYR A 154 1.35 14.49 1.00
CA TYR A 154 1.57 13.04 1.12
C TYR A 154 3.07 12.72 1.14
N CYS A 155 3.38 11.53 1.65
CA CYS A 155 4.72 10.98 1.61
C CYS A 155 4.67 9.51 1.19
N VAL A 156 5.43 9.17 0.16
CA VAL A 156 5.69 7.80 -0.28
C VAL A 156 7.12 7.43 0.08
N LEU A 157 7.29 6.37 0.85
CA LEU A 157 8.59 5.82 1.18
C LEU A 157 8.68 4.38 0.65
N LEU A 158 9.51 4.14 -0.35
CA LEU A 158 9.77 2.81 -0.89
C LEU A 158 11.19 2.39 -0.49
N THR A 159 11.30 1.62 0.58
CA THR A 159 12.55 1.02 1.06
C THR A 159 12.43 -0.49 1.09
N ASN A 160 13.54 -1.17 1.31
CA ASN A 160 13.60 -2.62 1.42
C ASN A 160 14.34 -3.04 2.69
N ARG A 161 13.62 -3.00 3.83
CA ARG A 161 14.19 -3.35 5.13
C ARG A 161 14.49 -4.84 5.27
N VAL A 162 13.82 -5.69 4.48
CA VAL A 162 13.94 -7.14 4.59
C VAL A 162 15.11 -7.71 3.79
N HIS A 163 15.88 -6.88 3.08
CA HIS A 163 17.07 -7.34 2.38
C HIS A 163 18.32 -7.18 3.26
N PRO A 164 19.20 -8.16 3.38
CA PRO A 164 19.03 -9.56 2.96
C PRO A 164 18.23 -10.40 3.96
N THR A 165 17.80 -9.82 5.09
CA THR A 165 17.06 -10.51 6.15
C THR A 165 15.96 -9.67 6.76
N ARG A 166 14.84 -10.32 7.11
CA ARG A 166 13.70 -9.69 7.81
C ARG A 166 14.00 -9.28 9.26
N ALA A 167 15.16 -9.67 9.80
CA ALA A 167 15.55 -9.31 11.16
C ALA A 167 15.91 -7.81 11.34
N ASN A 168 16.10 -7.06 10.26
CA ASN A 168 16.37 -5.62 10.32
C ASN A 168 15.15 -4.83 10.80
N ASN A 169 15.30 -4.07 11.90
CA ASN A 169 14.24 -3.28 12.53
C ASN A 169 14.52 -1.76 12.53
N ALA A 170 15.59 -1.27 11.88
CA ALA A 170 15.98 0.14 11.90
C ALA A 170 14.95 1.08 11.24
N LEU A 171 14.09 0.58 10.36
CA LEU A 171 13.15 1.40 9.59
C LEU A 171 12.09 2.11 10.45
N GLY A 172 11.79 1.59 11.66
CA GLY A 172 10.77 2.19 12.54
C GLY A 172 11.06 3.66 12.86
N GLN A 173 12.28 3.94 13.30
CA GLN A 173 12.75 5.28 13.63
C GLN A 173 12.79 6.19 12.39
N ILE A 174 13.29 5.70 11.26
CA ILE A 174 13.35 6.46 10.00
C ILE A 174 11.94 6.89 9.55
N ARG A 175 10.95 6.00 9.68
CA ARG A 175 9.55 6.30 9.37
C ARG A 175 8.99 7.40 10.25
N GLU A 176 9.31 7.37 11.54
CA GLU A 176 8.86 8.37 12.51
C GLU A 176 9.48 9.75 12.22
N GLU A 177 10.78 9.80 12.04
CA GLU A 177 11.50 11.04 11.68
C GLU A 177 10.97 11.63 10.37
N LEU A 178 10.78 10.80 9.34
CA LEU A 178 10.23 11.26 8.05
C LEU A 178 8.79 11.77 8.20
N PHE A 179 7.96 11.08 8.97
CA PHE A 179 6.59 11.54 9.25
C PHE A 179 6.58 12.91 9.91
N GLN A 180 7.42 13.13 10.91
CA GLN A 180 7.57 14.41 11.60
C GLN A 180 8.03 15.52 10.64
N ILE A 181 9.07 15.27 9.83
CA ILE A 181 9.58 16.25 8.85
C ILE A 181 8.47 16.67 7.86
N VAL A 182 7.63 15.74 7.42
CA VAL A 182 6.62 16.03 6.38
C VAL A 182 5.36 16.65 6.95
N PHE A 183 4.93 16.26 8.16
CA PHE A 183 3.60 16.59 8.66
C PHE A 183 3.60 17.48 9.93
N ASP A 184 4.76 17.71 10.54
CA ASP A 184 4.91 18.59 11.72
C ASP A 184 5.62 19.93 11.40
N ALA A 185 6.09 20.09 10.16
CA ALA A 185 6.74 21.32 9.67
C ALA A 185 5.69 22.39 9.32
#